data_0b16fba00c0604a2fb57890edb79dc2f
#
_entry.id   0b16fba00c0604a2fb57890edb79dc2f
#
_cell.length_a   1.000
_cell.length_b   1.000
_cell.length_c   1.000
_cell.angle_alpha   90.00
_cell.angle_beta   90.00
_cell.angle_gamma   90.00
#
_symmetry.space_group_name_H-M   'P 1'
#
loop_
_entity.id
_entity.type
_entity.pdbx_description
1 polymer ?
#
loop_
_entity_poly.entity_id
_entity_poly.type
_entity_poly.pdbx_seq_one_letter_code
_entity_poly.pdbx_strand_id
1 'polypeptide(L)'
;MKKIFLSLVAAATLLSSCKEEKQANTQAVNQQKTANVKNTAFNTLLNQYNEGKLKLNPINATNAGDNRFNDQFPNTLSEAYQQKNTAFYSKFKTKLTHFKDADLSESEQMSKAVLAWDCDMALVQNSFKNDALMPINQMWTINLTMGTFGSGSGAQPFKTVKDYQNWLGRLDGYYNWLETAIKNMQQGIKEGYVLPGSLIKKVIPQFKTLAQATTTEHLFYTPISNFPSDFSDADKKMLTKSYTNMLEAKLIPSFKLMHTFLQTDYLKAGRKTSGIDAIPNGKAYYAHAIKNYTTTQMTADQIHQLGLSEVARILSEMEKVKEQVGFKGSLKEFFDDVRSNKKLMPYTTPKQIIDNFNAIHAKMKPQLKKLFGNKPKTPFVVKQTEKFREASASAEYNAGSLDGTRPGVFYTPIPDATKYNVFSDEALFLHEAIPGHHYQISLTQENQDLPEFRKTLWYSAYGEGWALYTENLGKELGLYTDPYQYFGMLGMEMHRAIRLVVDTGMHTKGWSREKAIQYSLDNEAEGEASIISEIERYMANPGQALSYKIGQLKIRELRAKAKQELGAKFDIREFHNQVLETGCIPLALLENKINKWIIATK
;
A
#
# COMPACT_ATOMS: atom_id res chain seq x y z
N MET A 1 -23.60 -60.73 61.42
CA MET A 1 -23.66 -60.87 59.96
C MET A 1 -24.70 -59.93 59.41
N LYS A 2 -24.40 -58.66 59.33
CA LYS A 2 -25.18 -57.58 58.63
C LYS A 2 -24.25 -56.37 58.40
N LYS A 3 -23.46 -56.40 57.36
CA LYS A 3 -22.67 -55.22 56.85
C LYS A 3 -21.90 -55.60 55.59
N ILE A 4 -22.55 -56.11 54.55
CA ILE A 4 -21.98 -56.24 53.22
C ILE A 4 -23.13 -56.27 52.18
N PHE A 5 -23.91 -55.18 52.00
CA PHE A 5 -24.86 -55.09 50.88
C PHE A 5 -25.21 -53.65 50.47
N LEU A 6 -24.41 -52.68 50.91
CA LEU A 6 -24.67 -51.26 50.52
C LEU A 6 -23.58 -50.61 49.67
N SER A 7 -22.59 -51.40 49.20
CA SER A 7 -21.45 -50.80 48.42
C SER A 7 -21.48 -51.07 46.91
N LEU A 8 -22.48 -51.80 46.40
CA LEU A 8 -22.53 -52.16 44.96
C LEU A 8 -23.52 -51.32 44.11
N VAL A 9 -24.41 -50.54 44.71
CA VAL A 9 -25.37 -49.72 43.96
C VAL A 9 -24.82 -48.31 43.65
N ALA A 10 -23.87 -47.81 44.45
CA ALA A 10 -23.24 -46.51 44.22
C ALA A 10 -22.19 -46.52 43.10
N ALA A 11 -21.66 -47.68 42.71
CA ALA A 11 -20.66 -47.79 41.64
C ALA A 11 -21.26 -47.82 40.21
N ALA A 12 -22.54 -48.22 40.08
CA ALA A 12 -23.19 -48.31 38.76
C ALA A 12 -23.68 -46.94 38.23
N THR A 13 -24.02 -45.99 39.12
CA THR A 13 -24.45 -44.61 38.72
C THR A 13 -23.29 -43.69 38.37
N LEU A 14 -22.09 -43.92 38.91
CA LEU A 14 -20.89 -43.16 38.56
C LEU A 14 -20.28 -43.56 37.20
N LEU A 15 -20.51 -44.81 36.75
CA LEU A 15 -20.06 -45.29 35.45
C LEU A 15 -20.93 -44.84 34.29
N SER A 16 -22.22 -44.52 34.50
CA SER A 16 -23.09 -43.93 33.46
C SER A 16 -22.78 -42.46 33.21
N SER A 17 -22.48 -41.67 34.26
CA SER A 17 -22.13 -40.25 34.12
C SER A 17 -20.80 -40.04 33.40
N CYS A 18 -19.79 -40.90 33.68
CA CYS A 18 -18.51 -40.83 32.98
C CYS A 18 -18.58 -41.26 31.49
N LYS A 19 -19.59 -42.06 31.10
CA LYS A 19 -19.76 -42.44 29.69
C LYS A 19 -20.43 -41.35 28.87
N GLU A 20 -21.40 -40.62 29.44
CA GLU A 20 -22.05 -39.48 28.76
C GLU A 20 -21.11 -38.26 28.64
N GLU A 21 -20.33 -37.95 29.69
CA GLU A 21 -19.32 -36.88 29.57
C GLU A 21 -18.19 -37.22 28.58
N LYS A 22 -17.75 -38.48 28.48
CA LYS A 22 -16.79 -38.91 27.48
C LYS A 22 -17.36 -38.88 26.06
N GLN A 23 -18.65 -39.23 25.89
CA GLN A 23 -19.30 -39.15 24.57
C GLN A 23 -19.57 -37.69 24.17
N ALA A 24 -20.04 -36.82 25.07
CA ALA A 24 -20.22 -35.41 24.81
C ALA A 24 -18.89 -34.70 24.52
N ASN A 25 -17.82 -34.97 25.26
CA ASN A 25 -16.50 -34.44 25.02
C ASN A 25 -15.87 -35.00 23.74
N THR A 26 -16.13 -36.24 23.37
CA THR A 26 -15.64 -36.83 22.11
C THR A 26 -16.41 -36.27 20.91
N GLN A 27 -17.71 -35.98 21.05
CA GLN A 27 -18.49 -35.29 20.01
C GLN A 27 -18.08 -33.81 19.85
N ALA A 28 -17.86 -33.08 20.95
CA ALA A 28 -17.37 -31.69 20.91
C ALA A 28 -15.93 -31.60 20.34
N VAL A 29 -15.05 -32.53 20.74
CA VAL A 29 -13.68 -32.62 20.18
C VAL A 29 -13.69 -33.06 18.71
N ASN A 30 -14.62 -33.94 18.30
CA ASN A 30 -14.77 -34.29 16.88
C ASN A 30 -15.43 -33.20 16.07
N GLN A 31 -16.36 -32.40 16.61
CA GLN A 31 -16.89 -31.25 15.92
C GLN A 31 -15.84 -30.12 15.77
N GLN A 32 -14.98 -29.88 16.75
CA GLN A 32 -13.85 -28.98 16.62
C GLN A 32 -12.75 -29.51 15.69
N LYS A 33 -12.53 -30.83 15.61
CA LYS A 33 -11.57 -31.42 14.65
C LYS A 33 -12.09 -31.43 13.22
N THR A 34 -13.39 -31.54 12.98
CA THR A 34 -13.96 -31.44 11.62
C THR A 34 -13.99 -30.02 11.08
N ALA A 35 -13.98 -28.98 11.92
CA ALA A 35 -13.95 -27.58 11.51
C ALA A 35 -12.59 -27.09 10.97
N ASN A 36 -11.51 -27.89 11.07
CA ASN A 36 -10.14 -27.49 10.70
C ASN A 36 -9.51 -28.32 9.56
N VAL A 37 -10.26 -29.16 8.87
CA VAL A 37 -9.72 -29.85 7.69
C VAL A 37 -9.76 -28.90 6.49
N LYS A 38 -8.58 -28.39 6.12
CA LYS A 38 -8.43 -27.54 4.94
C LYS A 38 -8.92 -28.28 3.69
N ASN A 39 -9.74 -27.63 2.88
CA ASN A 39 -10.20 -28.18 1.60
C ASN A 39 -9.04 -28.24 0.60
N THR A 40 -8.49 -29.43 0.40
CA THR A 40 -7.29 -29.64 -0.44
C THR A 40 -7.48 -29.13 -1.87
N ALA A 41 -8.66 -29.35 -2.46
CA ALA A 41 -8.94 -28.89 -3.83
C ALA A 41 -9.00 -27.37 -3.90
N PHE A 42 -9.59 -26.72 -2.90
CA PHE A 42 -9.63 -25.26 -2.81
C PHE A 42 -8.22 -24.66 -2.60
N ASN A 43 -7.43 -25.22 -1.70
CA ASN A 43 -6.05 -24.76 -1.47
C ASN A 43 -5.18 -24.97 -2.72
N THR A 44 -5.39 -26.04 -3.49
CA THR A 44 -4.74 -26.24 -4.77
C THR A 44 -5.13 -25.13 -5.78
N LEU A 45 -6.40 -24.71 -5.79
CA LEU A 45 -6.85 -23.58 -6.61
C LEU A 45 -6.14 -22.28 -6.24
N LEU A 46 -6.02 -21.98 -4.94
CA LEU A 46 -5.34 -20.77 -4.44
C LEU A 46 -3.86 -20.75 -4.81
N ASN A 47 -3.17 -21.90 -4.70
CA ASN A 47 -1.78 -22.03 -5.13
C ASN A 47 -1.63 -21.83 -6.65
N GLN A 48 -2.53 -22.41 -7.46
CA GLN A 48 -2.55 -22.18 -8.91
C GLN A 48 -2.77 -20.71 -9.26
N TYR A 49 -3.62 -20.01 -8.51
CA TYR A 49 -3.83 -18.57 -8.69
C TYR A 49 -2.56 -17.79 -8.40
N ASN A 50 -1.93 -18.03 -7.24
CA ASN A 50 -0.69 -17.38 -6.85
C ASN A 50 0.41 -17.57 -7.90
N GLU A 51 0.69 -18.80 -8.29
CA GLU A 51 1.68 -19.13 -9.33
C GLU A 51 1.38 -18.46 -10.69
N GLY A 52 0.11 -18.45 -11.08
CA GLY A 52 -0.30 -17.79 -12.31
C GLY A 52 -0.14 -16.28 -12.26
N LYS A 53 -0.45 -15.66 -11.12
CA LYS A 53 -0.31 -14.20 -10.89
C LYS A 53 1.17 -13.78 -10.92
N LEU A 54 2.07 -14.56 -10.31
CA LEU A 54 3.52 -14.32 -10.35
C LEU A 54 4.07 -14.41 -11.80
N LYS A 55 3.60 -15.39 -12.59
CA LYS A 55 3.97 -15.52 -14.02
C LYS A 55 3.45 -14.39 -14.90
N LEU A 56 2.27 -13.84 -14.59
CA LEU A 56 1.74 -12.67 -15.29
C LEU A 56 2.51 -11.40 -14.93
N ASN A 57 3.02 -11.30 -13.70
CA ASN A 57 3.66 -10.10 -13.17
C ASN A 57 5.08 -10.40 -12.63
N PRO A 58 6.07 -10.66 -13.50
CA PRO A 58 7.45 -10.98 -13.08
C PRO A 58 8.10 -9.90 -12.23
N ILE A 59 7.76 -8.63 -12.42
CA ILE A 59 8.25 -7.51 -11.59
C ILE A 59 7.76 -7.67 -10.14
N ASN A 60 6.48 -7.99 -9.95
CA ASN A 60 5.91 -8.21 -8.63
C ASN A 60 6.48 -9.47 -7.97
N ALA A 61 6.76 -10.52 -8.76
CA ALA A 61 7.45 -11.71 -8.27
C ALA A 61 8.85 -11.35 -7.71
N THR A 62 9.64 -10.59 -8.45
CA THR A 62 10.95 -10.11 -8.01
C THR A 62 10.86 -9.28 -6.73
N ASN A 63 9.90 -8.35 -6.64
CA ASN A 63 9.68 -7.54 -5.43
C ASN A 63 9.29 -8.39 -4.21
N ALA A 64 8.57 -9.47 -4.41
CA ALA A 64 8.22 -10.45 -3.37
C ALA A 64 9.38 -11.40 -3.00
N GLY A 65 10.53 -11.32 -3.69
CA GLY A 65 11.71 -12.17 -3.47
C GLY A 65 11.72 -13.46 -4.32
N ASP A 66 10.75 -13.63 -5.22
CA ASP A 66 10.71 -14.77 -6.15
C ASP A 66 11.52 -14.47 -7.41
N ASN A 67 12.72 -15.03 -7.47
CA ASN A 67 13.70 -14.78 -8.53
C ASN A 67 13.51 -15.66 -9.78
N ARG A 68 12.51 -16.54 -9.82
CA ARG A 68 12.28 -17.48 -10.94
C ARG A 68 12.01 -16.81 -12.28
N PHE A 69 11.55 -15.56 -12.27
CA PHE A 69 11.11 -14.81 -13.45
C PHE A 69 11.93 -13.54 -13.70
N ASN A 70 13.13 -13.46 -13.15
CA ASN A 70 13.98 -12.25 -13.22
C ASN A 70 14.48 -11.92 -14.64
N ASP A 71 14.36 -12.86 -15.56
CA ASP A 71 14.69 -12.71 -16.99
C ASP A 71 13.50 -12.22 -17.85
N GLN A 72 12.30 -12.11 -17.26
CA GLN A 72 11.08 -11.85 -18.00
C GLN A 72 10.54 -10.44 -17.80
N PHE A 73 10.09 -9.86 -18.89
CA PHE A 73 9.33 -8.61 -18.91
C PHE A 73 8.25 -8.73 -20.00
N PRO A 74 7.02 -9.12 -19.61
CA PRO A 74 5.93 -9.23 -20.57
C PRO A 74 5.52 -7.85 -21.11
N ASN A 75 5.18 -7.77 -22.37
CA ASN A 75 4.62 -6.56 -22.95
C ASN A 75 3.17 -6.38 -22.51
N THR A 76 2.99 -5.78 -21.33
CA THR A 76 1.67 -5.56 -20.69
C THR A 76 0.74 -4.67 -21.50
N LEU A 77 1.26 -3.91 -22.46
CA LEU A 77 0.51 -2.99 -23.32
C LEU A 77 -0.04 -3.66 -24.58
N SER A 78 0.39 -4.90 -24.89
CA SER A 78 -0.05 -5.62 -26.07
C SER A 78 -1.46 -6.21 -25.88
N GLU A 79 -2.22 -6.28 -26.97
CA GLU A 79 -3.54 -6.91 -26.97
C GLU A 79 -3.49 -8.38 -26.53
N ALA A 80 -2.47 -9.12 -26.97
CA ALA A 80 -2.26 -10.51 -26.59
C ALA A 80 -2.09 -10.68 -25.06
N TYR A 81 -1.37 -9.76 -24.41
CA TYR A 81 -1.25 -9.76 -22.95
C TYR A 81 -2.58 -9.42 -22.27
N GLN A 82 -3.32 -8.43 -22.75
CA GLN A 82 -4.63 -8.05 -22.22
C GLN A 82 -5.63 -9.21 -22.30
N GLN A 83 -5.66 -9.91 -23.42
CA GLN A 83 -6.48 -11.12 -23.59
C GLN A 83 -6.08 -12.23 -22.62
N LYS A 84 -4.76 -12.49 -22.46
CA LYS A 84 -4.23 -13.48 -21.52
C LYS A 84 -4.59 -13.13 -20.08
N ASN A 85 -4.46 -11.85 -19.71
CA ASN A 85 -4.78 -11.35 -18.38
C ASN A 85 -6.28 -11.50 -18.07
N THR A 86 -7.14 -11.09 -18.99
CA THR A 86 -8.60 -11.26 -18.88
C THR A 86 -9.00 -12.74 -18.78
N ALA A 87 -8.43 -13.60 -19.61
CA ALA A 87 -8.68 -15.04 -19.56
C ALA A 87 -8.26 -15.67 -18.22
N PHE A 88 -7.14 -15.21 -17.64
CA PHE A 88 -6.67 -15.66 -16.34
C PHE A 88 -7.69 -15.36 -15.23
N TYR A 89 -8.11 -14.11 -15.06
CA TYR A 89 -9.07 -13.74 -14.02
C TYR A 89 -10.45 -14.36 -14.24
N SER A 90 -10.93 -14.43 -15.49
CA SER A 90 -12.20 -15.10 -15.83
C SER A 90 -12.19 -16.59 -15.47
N LYS A 91 -11.07 -17.29 -15.76
CA LYS A 91 -10.90 -18.70 -15.39
C LYS A 91 -11.01 -18.92 -13.88
N PHE A 92 -10.33 -18.10 -13.08
CA PHE A 92 -10.36 -18.25 -11.62
C PHE A 92 -11.71 -17.86 -11.04
N LYS A 93 -12.35 -16.80 -11.53
CA LYS A 93 -13.71 -16.41 -11.16
C LYS A 93 -14.69 -17.58 -11.40
N THR A 94 -14.64 -18.20 -12.57
CA THR A 94 -15.49 -19.38 -12.88
C THR A 94 -15.18 -20.55 -11.95
N LYS A 95 -13.89 -20.87 -11.71
CA LYS A 95 -13.52 -21.99 -10.82
C LYS A 95 -14.01 -21.79 -9.38
N LEU A 96 -14.11 -20.56 -8.88
CA LEU A 96 -14.61 -20.28 -7.53
C LEU A 96 -16.08 -20.71 -7.34
N THR A 97 -16.89 -20.73 -8.40
CA THR A 97 -18.31 -21.14 -8.31
C THR A 97 -18.50 -22.61 -7.96
N HIS A 98 -17.47 -23.44 -8.14
CA HIS A 98 -17.51 -24.87 -7.82
C HIS A 98 -17.32 -25.17 -6.32
N PHE A 99 -16.93 -24.18 -5.53
CA PHE A 99 -16.72 -24.33 -4.08
C PHE A 99 -17.87 -23.69 -3.31
N LYS A 100 -18.67 -24.50 -2.62
CA LYS A 100 -19.74 -24.03 -1.74
C LYS A 100 -19.15 -23.56 -0.41
N ASP A 101 -19.69 -22.49 0.18
CA ASP A 101 -19.20 -21.99 1.47
C ASP A 101 -19.32 -23.01 2.60
N ALA A 102 -20.33 -23.89 2.55
CA ALA A 102 -20.51 -24.96 3.52
C ALA A 102 -19.37 -26.01 3.53
N ASP A 103 -18.62 -26.12 2.43
CA ASP A 103 -17.50 -27.06 2.29
C ASP A 103 -16.13 -26.42 2.63
N LEU A 104 -16.15 -25.17 3.09
CA LEU A 104 -14.96 -24.34 3.36
C LEU A 104 -14.96 -23.88 4.82
N SER A 105 -13.78 -23.89 5.44
CA SER A 105 -13.57 -23.22 6.73
C SER A 105 -13.79 -21.69 6.61
N GLU A 106 -13.98 -20.99 7.73
CA GLU A 106 -14.16 -19.52 7.72
C GLU A 106 -12.98 -18.79 7.06
N SER A 107 -11.75 -19.24 7.30
CA SER A 107 -10.55 -18.69 6.66
C SER A 107 -10.55 -18.92 5.15
N GLU A 108 -11.02 -20.10 4.69
CA GLU A 108 -11.15 -20.40 3.27
C GLU A 108 -12.29 -19.64 2.61
N GLN A 109 -13.43 -19.46 3.29
CA GLN A 109 -14.52 -18.58 2.82
C GLN A 109 -14.03 -17.14 2.64
N MET A 110 -13.25 -16.61 3.60
CA MET A 110 -12.63 -15.31 3.48
C MET A 110 -11.68 -15.24 2.28
N SER A 111 -10.84 -16.25 2.09
CA SER A 111 -9.90 -16.32 0.96
C SER A 111 -10.63 -16.43 -0.39
N LYS A 112 -11.77 -17.15 -0.44
CA LYS A 112 -12.66 -17.20 -1.61
C LYS A 112 -13.25 -15.83 -1.93
N ALA A 113 -13.75 -15.11 -0.93
CA ALA A 113 -14.33 -13.78 -1.11
C ALA A 113 -13.28 -12.75 -1.58
N VAL A 114 -12.07 -12.81 -1.02
CA VAL A 114 -10.94 -11.96 -1.43
C VAL A 114 -10.53 -12.26 -2.87
N LEU A 115 -10.41 -13.55 -3.25
CA LEU A 115 -10.07 -13.92 -4.62
C LEU A 115 -11.17 -13.52 -5.62
N ALA A 116 -12.45 -13.65 -5.24
CA ALA A 116 -13.56 -13.18 -6.06
C ALA A 116 -13.48 -11.67 -6.31
N TRP A 117 -13.22 -10.88 -5.27
CA TRP A 117 -13.00 -9.44 -5.37
C TRP A 117 -11.83 -9.08 -6.30
N ASP A 118 -10.68 -9.74 -6.13
CA ASP A 118 -9.49 -9.54 -6.99
C ASP A 118 -9.83 -9.79 -8.47
N CYS A 119 -10.54 -10.89 -8.76
CA CYS A 119 -10.98 -11.21 -10.11
C CYS A 119 -11.96 -10.16 -10.66
N ASP A 120 -12.94 -9.74 -9.88
CA ASP A 120 -13.95 -8.76 -10.31
C ASP A 120 -13.31 -7.41 -10.62
N MET A 121 -12.44 -6.92 -9.75
CA MET A 121 -11.76 -5.64 -9.97
C MET A 121 -10.83 -5.68 -11.16
N ALA A 122 -10.07 -6.75 -11.34
CA ALA A 122 -9.18 -6.92 -12.48
C ALA A 122 -9.94 -7.02 -13.82
N LEU A 123 -11.06 -7.72 -13.86
CA LEU A 123 -11.88 -7.84 -15.08
C LEU A 123 -12.51 -6.50 -15.48
N VAL A 124 -12.95 -5.71 -14.52
CA VAL A 124 -13.46 -4.35 -14.81
C VAL A 124 -12.31 -3.44 -15.25
N GLN A 125 -11.14 -3.46 -14.57
CA GLN A 125 -9.97 -2.69 -14.97
C GLN A 125 -9.55 -2.98 -16.42
N ASN A 126 -9.52 -4.27 -16.79
CA ASN A 126 -9.17 -4.70 -18.14
C ASN A 126 -10.16 -4.25 -19.24
N SER A 127 -11.35 -3.76 -18.88
CA SER A 127 -12.30 -3.20 -19.83
C SER A 127 -12.00 -1.76 -20.24
N PHE A 128 -11.11 -1.07 -19.50
CA PHE A 128 -10.69 0.29 -19.79
C PHE A 128 -9.40 0.31 -20.63
N LYS A 129 -9.29 1.31 -21.51
CA LYS A 129 -8.11 1.48 -22.37
C LYS A 129 -7.00 2.33 -21.75
N ASN A 130 -7.24 2.90 -20.57
CA ASN A 130 -6.36 3.88 -19.94
C ASN A 130 -4.92 3.37 -19.79
N ASP A 131 -4.75 2.18 -19.21
CA ASP A 131 -3.44 1.60 -18.94
C ASP A 131 -2.64 1.32 -20.21
N ALA A 132 -3.34 0.98 -21.31
CA ALA A 132 -2.70 0.73 -22.59
C ALA A 132 -2.38 2.01 -23.37
N LEU A 133 -3.27 3.02 -23.33
CA LEU A 133 -3.16 4.25 -24.15
C LEU A 133 -2.48 5.42 -23.43
N MET A 134 -2.38 5.37 -22.08
CA MET A 134 -1.67 6.36 -21.25
C MET A 134 -0.73 5.65 -20.25
N PRO A 135 0.23 4.83 -20.70
CA PRO A 135 0.99 3.92 -19.84
C PRO A 135 2.06 4.61 -18.98
N ILE A 136 2.27 5.90 -19.15
CA ILE A 136 3.36 6.66 -18.51
C ILE A 136 2.80 7.88 -17.78
N ASN A 137 3.23 8.08 -16.53
CA ASN A 137 3.03 9.31 -15.76
C ASN A 137 4.30 9.63 -14.95
N GLN A 138 4.31 10.68 -14.13
CA GLN A 138 5.50 11.13 -13.40
C GLN A 138 5.76 10.35 -12.08
N MET A 139 4.84 9.51 -11.62
CA MET A 139 4.90 8.92 -10.26
C MET A 139 5.06 7.40 -10.26
N TRP A 140 4.12 6.68 -10.86
CA TRP A 140 4.08 5.22 -10.82
C TRP A 140 4.13 4.65 -12.22
N THR A 141 5.32 4.64 -12.78
CA THR A 141 5.51 4.10 -14.10
C THR A 141 6.64 3.09 -14.12
N ILE A 142 6.53 2.18 -15.05
CA ILE A 142 7.49 1.09 -15.18
C ILE A 142 8.93 1.60 -15.41
N ASN A 143 9.10 2.77 -16.03
CA ASN A 143 10.43 3.37 -16.20
C ASN A 143 11.12 3.69 -14.87
N LEU A 144 10.38 4.10 -13.84
CA LEU A 144 10.95 4.36 -12.51
C LEU A 144 11.32 3.04 -11.81
N THR A 145 10.45 2.02 -11.89
CA THR A 145 10.75 0.68 -11.35
C THR A 145 11.97 0.07 -12.04
N MET A 146 12.05 0.15 -13.37
CA MET A 146 13.20 -0.35 -14.14
C MET A 146 14.47 0.44 -13.81
N GLY A 147 14.36 1.74 -13.58
CA GLY A 147 15.46 2.58 -13.09
C GLY A 147 16.00 2.10 -11.74
N THR A 148 15.11 1.86 -10.78
CA THR A 148 15.49 1.33 -9.44
C THR A 148 16.14 -0.05 -9.56
N PHE A 149 15.59 -0.95 -10.36
CA PHE A 149 16.20 -2.27 -10.59
C PHE A 149 17.57 -2.14 -11.26
N GLY A 150 17.66 -1.34 -12.32
CA GLY A 150 18.87 -1.15 -13.11
C GLY A 150 20.01 -0.45 -12.37
N SER A 151 19.71 0.33 -11.33
CA SER A 151 20.73 0.94 -10.45
C SER A 151 21.45 -0.07 -9.55
N GLY A 152 20.93 -1.30 -9.44
CA GLY A 152 21.42 -2.31 -8.49
C GLY A 152 20.99 -2.10 -7.04
N SER A 153 20.17 -1.09 -6.76
CA SER A 153 19.64 -0.80 -5.41
C SER A 153 18.26 -1.42 -5.14
N GLY A 154 17.59 -1.94 -6.19
CA GLY A 154 16.25 -2.55 -6.10
C GLY A 154 16.28 -4.05 -5.78
N ALA A 155 15.12 -4.69 -5.93
CA ALA A 155 14.95 -6.12 -5.66
C ALA A 155 15.59 -7.04 -6.72
N GLN A 156 15.95 -6.52 -7.91
CA GLN A 156 16.68 -7.27 -8.93
C GLN A 156 18.08 -7.64 -8.43
N PRO A 157 18.44 -8.94 -8.34
CA PRO A 157 19.78 -9.31 -7.87
C PRO A 157 20.84 -9.11 -8.95
N PHE A 158 22.08 -8.81 -8.50
CA PHE A 158 23.30 -8.71 -9.31
C PHE A 158 24.46 -9.38 -8.58
N LYS A 159 24.28 -10.62 -8.15
CA LYS A 159 25.28 -11.39 -7.37
C LYS A 159 26.02 -12.43 -8.20
N THR A 160 25.42 -12.93 -9.26
CA THR A 160 25.97 -14.00 -10.11
C THR A 160 25.93 -13.59 -11.57
N VAL A 161 26.75 -14.19 -12.41
CA VAL A 161 26.73 -14.01 -13.88
C VAL A 161 25.32 -14.23 -14.44
N LYS A 162 24.60 -15.22 -13.90
CA LYS A 162 23.20 -15.51 -14.30
C LYS A 162 22.26 -14.34 -13.99
N ASP A 163 22.44 -13.63 -12.88
CA ASP A 163 21.61 -12.47 -12.55
C ASP A 163 21.77 -11.35 -13.58
N TYR A 164 23.01 -11.09 -14.01
CA TYR A 164 23.29 -10.11 -15.07
C TYR A 164 22.69 -10.53 -16.41
N GLN A 165 22.73 -11.82 -16.75
CA GLN A 165 22.11 -12.36 -17.96
C GLN A 165 20.58 -12.27 -17.89
N ASN A 166 19.98 -12.57 -16.74
CA ASN A 166 18.54 -12.42 -16.51
C ASN A 166 18.11 -10.97 -16.69
N TRP A 167 18.89 -10.02 -16.15
CA TRP A 167 18.60 -8.60 -16.33
C TRP A 167 18.63 -8.18 -17.82
N LEU A 168 19.60 -8.66 -18.59
CA LEU A 168 19.63 -8.41 -20.05
C LEU A 168 18.37 -8.94 -20.76
N GLY A 169 17.89 -10.13 -20.40
CA GLY A 169 16.63 -10.66 -20.91
C GLY A 169 15.44 -9.78 -20.56
N ARG A 170 15.40 -9.29 -19.32
CA ARG A 170 14.36 -8.35 -18.85
C ARG A 170 14.42 -7.02 -19.58
N LEU A 171 15.62 -6.48 -19.85
CA LEU A 171 15.80 -5.25 -20.62
C LEU A 171 15.34 -5.39 -22.07
N ASP A 172 15.50 -6.56 -22.68
CA ASP A 172 14.98 -6.81 -24.05
C ASP A 172 13.45 -6.76 -24.09
N GLY A 173 12.79 -7.35 -23.09
CA GLY A 173 11.34 -7.21 -22.94
C GLY A 173 10.90 -5.76 -22.66
N TYR A 174 11.65 -5.02 -21.85
CA TYR A 174 11.37 -3.61 -21.58
C TYR A 174 11.54 -2.72 -22.82
N TYR A 175 12.54 -2.99 -23.64
CA TYR A 175 12.70 -2.35 -24.96
C TYR A 175 11.44 -2.51 -25.81
N ASN A 176 10.92 -3.73 -25.94
CA ASN A 176 9.70 -4.01 -26.70
C ASN A 176 8.47 -3.29 -26.11
N TRP A 177 8.42 -3.15 -24.79
CA TRP A 177 7.37 -2.40 -24.10
C TRP A 177 7.43 -0.90 -24.43
N LEU A 178 8.64 -0.28 -24.43
CA LEU A 178 8.84 1.14 -24.80
C LEU A 178 8.36 1.43 -26.21
N GLU A 179 8.70 0.57 -27.18
CA GLU A 179 8.24 0.67 -28.55
C GLU A 179 6.70 0.63 -28.66
N THR A 180 6.08 -0.27 -27.90
CA THR A 180 4.62 -0.39 -27.84
C THR A 180 4.00 0.82 -27.15
N ALA A 181 4.61 1.33 -26.08
CA ALA A 181 4.13 2.51 -25.36
C ALA A 181 4.01 3.73 -26.27
N ILE A 182 5.03 4.01 -27.10
CA ILE A 182 4.99 5.13 -28.04
C ILE A 182 3.83 4.96 -29.05
N LYS A 183 3.67 3.78 -29.65
CA LYS A 183 2.59 3.48 -30.60
C LYS A 183 1.22 3.65 -29.96
N ASN A 184 1.05 3.11 -28.76
CA ASN A 184 -0.21 3.18 -28.03
C ASN A 184 -0.53 4.63 -27.62
N MET A 185 0.45 5.40 -27.16
CA MET A 185 0.26 6.82 -26.84
C MET A 185 -0.06 7.66 -28.08
N GLN A 186 0.51 7.36 -29.24
CA GLN A 186 0.12 7.98 -30.53
C GLN A 186 -1.35 7.65 -30.88
N GLN A 187 -1.79 6.42 -30.63
CA GLN A 187 -3.20 6.06 -30.78
C GLN A 187 -4.06 6.76 -29.71
N GLY A 188 -3.55 6.88 -28.49
CA GLY A 188 -4.19 7.61 -27.38
C GLY A 188 -4.47 9.08 -27.77
N ILE A 189 -3.53 9.76 -28.42
CA ILE A 189 -3.76 11.13 -28.94
C ILE A 189 -4.99 11.16 -29.87
N LYS A 190 -5.10 10.21 -30.79
CA LYS A 190 -6.22 10.15 -31.75
C LYS A 190 -7.57 9.84 -31.08
N GLU A 191 -7.55 9.02 -30.03
CA GLU A 191 -8.74 8.60 -29.30
C GLU A 191 -9.09 9.51 -28.10
N GLY A 192 -8.29 10.53 -27.80
CA GLY A 192 -8.54 11.44 -26.67
C GLY A 192 -8.03 10.94 -25.30
N TYR A 193 -7.19 9.90 -25.28
CA TYR A 193 -6.52 9.41 -24.09
C TYR A 193 -5.15 10.07 -23.94
N VAL A 194 -5.12 11.24 -23.30
CA VAL A 194 -3.88 12.02 -23.13
C VAL A 194 -3.79 12.56 -21.70
N LEU A 195 -2.58 12.60 -21.15
CA LEU A 195 -2.32 13.20 -19.83
C LEU A 195 -2.57 14.71 -19.82
N PRO A 196 -2.84 15.30 -18.65
CA PRO A 196 -2.75 16.74 -18.46
C PRO A 196 -1.35 17.27 -18.83
N GLY A 197 -1.30 18.42 -19.48
CA GLY A 197 -0.03 19.03 -19.91
C GLY A 197 0.94 19.31 -18.75
N SER A 198 0.43 19.60 -17.54
CA SER A 198 1.25 19.75 -16.33
C SER A 198 2.02 18.48 -15.98
N LEU A 199 1.37 17.30 -16.08
CA LEU A 199 2.01 16.01 -15.79
C LEU A 199 3.03 15.63 -16.88
N ILE A 200 2.72 15.90 -18.15
CA ILE A 200 3.66 15.63 -19.26
C ILE A 200 4.97 16.40 -19.04
N LYS A 201 4.89 17.66 -18.61
CA LYS A 201 6.07 18.48 -18.28
C LYS A 201 6.93 17.87 -17.16
N LYS A 202 6.35 17.08 -16.26
CA LYS A 202 7.08 16.37 -15.20
C LYS A 202 7.70 15.04 -15.68
N VAL A 203 7.12 14.41 -16.70
CA VAL A 203 7.65 13.16 -17.30
C VAL A 203 8.85 13.44 -18.22
N ILE A 204 8.81 14.52 -19.00
CA ILE A 204 9.85 14.88 -19.97
C ILE A 204 11.28 14.82 -19.39
N PRO A 205 11.59 15.45 -18.24
CA PRO A 205 12.94 15.42 -17.68
C PRO A 205 13.40 14.02 -17.26
N GLN A 206 12.49 13.11 -16.86
CA GLN A 206 12.83 11.73 -16.52
C GLN A 206 13.43 11.00 -17.73
N PHE A 207 12.75 11.09 -18.88
CA PHE A 207 13.26 10.50 -20.13
C PHE A 207 14.44 11.26 -20.72
N LYS A 208 14.52 12.58 -20.51
CA LYS A 208 15.70 13.37 -20.91
C LYS A 208 16.97 12.84 -20.25
N THR A 209 16.94 12.59 -18.94
CA THR A 209 18.08 12.05 -18.20
C THR A 209 18.53 10.70 -18.77
N LEU A 210 17.61 9.78 -19.05
CA LEU A 210 17.91 8.47 -19.62
C LEU A 210 18.40 8.57 -21.09
N ALA A 211 17.91 9.56 -21.86
CA ALA A 211 18.26 9.75 -23.27
C ALA A 211 19.63 10.40 -23.48
N GLN A 212 20.09 11.22 -22.53
CA GLN A 212 21.31 12.03 -22.64
C GLN A 212 22.53 11.43 -21.95
N ALA A 213 22.34 10.44 -21.07
CA ALA A 213 23.43 9.78 -20.40
C ALA A 213 24.34 9.05 -21.43
N THR A 214 25.65 9.15 -21.22
CA THR A 214 26.60 8.29 -21.95
C THR A 214 26.45 6.86 -21.47
N THR A 215 26.94 5.88 -22.22
CA THR A 215 26.80 4.47 -21.88
C THR A 215 27.32 4.16 -20.47
N THR A 216 28.47 4.69 -20.10
CA THR A 216 29.13 4.44 -18.80
C THR A 216 28.50 5.21 -17.64
N GLU A 217 27.83 6.31 -17.91
CA GLU A 217 27.11 7.13 -16.92
C GLU A 217 25.63 6.72 -16.79
N HIS A 218 25.17 5.85 -17.68
CA HIS A 218 23.77 5.45 -17.70
C HIS A 218 23.42 4.63 -16.45
N LEU A 219 22.26 4.93 -15.84
CA LEU A 219 21.78 4.27 -14.62
C LEU A 219 21.80 2.73 -14.74
N PHE A 220 21.46 2.20 -15.90
CA PHE A 220 21.47 0.74 -16.16
C PHE A 220 22.86 0.14 -16.37
N TYR A 221 23.91 0.97 -16.43
CA TYR A 221 25.30 0.51 -16.47
C TYR A 221 25.91 0.35 -15.07
N THR A 222 25.22 0.85 -14.03
CA THR A 222 25.72 0.82 -12.63
C THR A 222 26.17 -0.58 -12.17
N PRO A 223 25.45 -1.69 -12.47
CA PRO A 223 25.92 -3.03 -12.10
C PRO A 223 27.24 -3.41 -12.76
N ILE A 224 27.52 -2.93 -13.98
CA ILE A 224 28.78 -3.17 -14.70
C ILE A 224 29.95 -2.45 -14.02
N SER A 225 29.70 -1.26 -13.50
CA SER A 225 30.70 -0.48 -12.75
C SER A 225 31.00 -1.08 -11.36
N ASN A 226 30.16 -2.01 -10.89
CA ASN A 226 30.20 -2.58 -9.54
C ASN A 226 30.10 -4.11 -9.56
N PHE A 227 30.92 -4.78 -10.37
CA PHE A 227 30.95 -6.23 -10.40
C PHE A 227 31.32 -6.84 -9.05
N PRO A 228 30.75 -7.99 -8.67
CA PRO A 228 31.26 -8.82 -7.60
C PRO A 228 32.74 -9.15 -7.80
N SER A 229 33.50 -9.19 -6.70
CA SER A 229 34.97 -9.39 -6.73
C SER A 229 35.39 -10.76 -7.26
N ASP A 230 34.52 -11.74 -7.18
CA ASP A 230 34.73 -13.13 -7.58
C ASP A 230 34.45 -13.40 -9.08
N PHE A 231 34.00 -12.39 -9.84
CA PHE A 231 33.76 -12.55 -11.28
C PHE A 231 35.09 -12.66 -12.04
N SER A 232 35.18 -13.64 -12.96
CA SER A 232 36.33 -13.76 -13.85
C SER A 232 36.42 -12.58 -14.83
N ASP A 233 37.63 -12.29 -15.31
CA ASP A 233 37.85 -11.23 -16.32
C ASP A 233 37.09 -11.54 -17.64
N ALA A 234 36.97 -12.83 -17.96
CA ALA A 234 36.20 -13.27 -19.13
C ALA A 234 34.72 -12.93 -18.98
N ASP A 235 34.11 -13.19 -17.80
CA ASP A 235 32.71 -12.85 -17.52
C ASP A 235 32.50 -11.34 -17.51
N LYS A 236 33.38 -10.59 -16.85
CA LYS A 236 33.33 -9.11 -16.84
C LYS A 236 33.38 -8.56 -18.25
N LYS A 237 34.28 -9.04 -19.10
CA LYS A 237 34.40 -8.61 -20.49
C LYS A 237 33.14 -8.95 -21.31
N MET A 238 32.60 -10.16 -21.16
CA MET A 238 31.39 -10.61 -21.84
C MET A 238 30.18 -9.77 -21.44
N LEU A 239 29.96 -9.57 -20.13
CA LEU A 239 28.84 -8.80 -19.61
C LEU A 239 28.94 -7.33 -20.00
N THR A 240 30.13 -6.72 -19.86
CA THR A 240 30.37 -5.34 -20.29
C THR A 240 29.97 -5.13 -21.74
N LYS A 241 30.43 -6.02 -22.65
CA LYS A 241 30.07 -5.95 -24.07
C LYS A 241 28.56 -6.06 -24.28
N SER A 242 27.91 -6.99 -23.58
CA SER A 242 26.45 -7.23 -23.74
C SER A 242 25.62 -6.04 -23.23
N TYR A 243 25.99 -5.44 -22.10
CA TYR A 243 25.31 -4.26 -21.56
C TYR A 243 25.53 -3.02 -22.43
N THR A 244 26.76 -2.79 -22.87
CA THR A 244 27.08 -1.70 -23.81
C THR A 244 26.21 -1.82 -25.06
N ASN A 245 26.16 -3.00 -25.67
CA ASN A 245 25.35 -3.25 -26.86
C ASN A 245 23.84 -3.04 -26.61
N MET A 246 23.31 -3.51 -25.45
CA MET A 246 21.91 -3.30 -25.07
C MET A 246 21.59 -1.80 -24.93
N LEU A 247 22.45 -1.06 -24.29
CA LEU A 247 22.26 0.39 -24.09
C LEU A 247 22.38 1.15 -25.41
N GLU A 248 23.44 0.96 -26.18
CA GLU A 248 23.72 1.74 -27.39
C GLU A 248 22.82 1.40 -28.55
N ALA A 249 22.50 0.12 -28.76
CA ALA A 249 21.73 -0.32 -29.91
C ALA A 249 20.20 -0.28 -29.66
N LYS A 250 19.74 -0.34 -28.38
CA LYS A 250 18.31 -0.45 -28.08
C LYS A 250 17.80 0.64 -27.14
N LEU A 251 18.28 0.69 -25.90
CA LEU A 251 17.62 1.49 -24.85
C LEU A 251 17.82 2.99 -25.01
N ILE A 252 19.07 3.46 -25.21
CA ILE A 252 19.33 4.91 -25.39
C ILE A 252 18.61 5.46 -26.63
N PRO A 253 18.60 4.80 -27.79
CA PRO A 253 17.78 5.23 -28.93
C PRO A 253 16.28 5.29 -28.61
N SER A 254 15.73 4.31 -27.89
CA SER A 254 14.31 4.30 -27.51
C SER A 254 13.98 5.40 -26.49
N PHE A 255 14.86 5.69 -25.54
CA PHE A 255 14.70 6.82 -24.62
C PHE A 255 14.75 8.16 -25.35
N LYS A 256 15.62 8.31 -26.35
CA LYS A 256 15.67 9.52 -27.22
C LYS A 256 14.37 9.68 -27.99
N LEU A 257 13.86 8.59 -28.57
CA LEU A 257 12.59 8.63 -29.31
C LEU A 257 11.42 8.99 -28.38
N MET A 258 11.32 8.36 -27.21
CA MET A 258 10.29 8.67 -26.21
C MET A 258 10.41 10.13 -25.72
N HIS A 259 11.60 10.61 -25.39
CA HIS A 259 11.81 11.98 -24.97
C HIS A 259 11.36 12.97 -26.04
N THR A 260 11.76 12.75 -27.31
CA THR A 260 11.35 13.60 -28.43
C THR A 260 9.83 13.59 -28.61
N PHE A 261 9.21 12.42 -28.62
CA PHE A 261 7.76 12.27 -28.71
C PHE A 261 7.02 13.00 -27.58
N LEU A 262 7.47 12.83 -26.34
CA LEU A 262 6.89 13.50 -25.18
C LEU A 262 6.99 15.03 -25.28
N GLN A 263 8.14 15.55 -25.75
CA GLN A 263 8.42 16.98 -25.83
C GLN A 263 7.69 17.66 -26.99
N THR A 264 7.40 16.95 -28.06
CA THR A 264 6.78 17.49 -29.27
C THR A 264 5.29 17.14 -29.34
N ASP A 265 4.96 15.95 -29.80
CA ASP A 265 3.60 15.56 -30.15
C ASP A 265 2.71 15.39 -28.93
N TYR A 266 3.23 14.71 -27.91
CA TYR A 266 2.43 14.39 -26.72
C TYR A 266 2.14 15.62 -25.86
N LEU A 267 3.13 16.50 -25.66
CA LEU A 267 2.94 17.77 -24.94
C LEU A 267 1.96 18.70 -25.67
N LYS A 268 2.05 18.76 -27.01
CA LYS A 268 1.11 19.54 -27.83
C LYS A 268 -0.33 19.02 -27.69
N ALA A 269 -0.51 17.71 -27.60
CA ALA A 269 -1.80 17.07 -27.40
C ALA A 269 -2.29 17.12 -25.95
N GLY A 270 -1.43 17.48 -24.99
CA GLY A 270 -1.71 17.50 -23.57
C GLY A 270 -2.98 18.26 -23.22
N ARG A 271 -3.91 17.59 -22.49
CA ARG A 271 -5.17 18.21 -22.11
C ARG A 271 -4.98 19.31 -21.06
N LYS A 272 -5.88 20.30 -21.08
CA LYS A 272 -5.88 21.44 -20.12
C LYS A 272 -6.65 21.12 -18.84
N THR A 273 -7.51 20.10 -18.88
CA THR A 273 -8.33 19.67 -17.74
C THR A 273 -7.51 18.81 -16.77
N SER A 274 -7.83 18.89 -15.49
CA SER A 274 -7.17 18.11 -14.43
C SER A 274 -7.81 16.73 -14.25
N GLY A 275 -9.14 16.66 -14.31
CA GLY A 275 -9.92 15.46 -13.99
C GLY A 275 -9.82 14.36 -15.06
N ILE A 276 -9.92 13.12 -14.61
CA ILE A 276 -9.95 11.94 -15.50
C ILE A 276 -11.28 11.83 -16.27
N ASP A 277 -12.33 12.48 -15.80
CA ASP A 277 -13.64 12.54 -16.46
C ASP A 277 -13.60 13.17 -17.86
N ALA A 278 -12.53 13.88 -18.18
CA ALA A 278 -12.30 14.51 -19.49
C ALA A 278 -11.83 13.54 -20.59
N ILE A 279 -11.45 12.30 -20.26
CA ILE A 279 -11.11 11.29 -21.28
C ILE A 279 -12.32 10.40 -21.59
N PRO A 280 -12.33 9.66 -22.72
CA PRO A 280 -13.40 8.72 -23.01
C PRO A 280 -13.60 7.69 -21.88
N ASN A 281 -14.84 7.45 -21.48
CA ASN A 281 -15.20 6.59 -20.34
C ASN A 281 -14.59 7.01 -18.98
N GLY A 282 -14.04 8.22 -18.87
CA GLY A 282 -13.33 8.69 -17.66
C GLY A 282 -14.19 8.69 -16.40
N LYS A 283 -15.50 9.02 -16.51
CA LYS A 283 -16.43 8.94 -15.37
C LYS A 283 -16.62 7.50 -14.87
N ALA A 284 -16.78 6.53 -15.77
CA ALA A 284 -16.90 5.12 -15.42
C ALA A 284 -15.59 4.58 -14.83
N TYR A 285 -14.45 4.99 -15.40
CA TYR A 285 -13.13 4.66 -14.87
C TYR A 285 -12.95 5.19 -13.44
N TYR A 286 -13.32 6.45 -13.18
CA TYR A 286 -13.21 7.03 -11.85
C TYR A 286 -14.11 6.34 -10.81
N ALA A 287 -15.34 5.99 -11.20
CA ALA A 287 -16.24 5.20 -10.34
C ALA A 287 -15.64 3.82 -10.00
N HIS A 288 -15.01 3.17 -10.99
CA HIS A 288 -14.26 1.92 -10.75
C HIS A 288 -13.05 2.16 -9.83
N ALA A 289 -12.27 3.23 -10.05
CA ALA A 289 -11.12 3.57 -9.22
C ALA A 289 -11.51 3.81 -7.76
N ILE A 290 -12.59 4.56 -7.50
CA ILE A 290 -13.16 4.72 -6.15
C ILE A 290 -13.41 3.35 -5.53
N LYS A 291 -14.18 2.48 -6.21
CA LYS A 291 -14.53 1.15 -5.70
C LYS A 291 -13.29 0.29 -5.44
N ASN A 292 -12.33 0.29 -6.35
CA ASN A 292 -11.11 -0.49 -6.25
C ASN A 292 -10.22 -0.03 -5.08
N TYR A 293 -9.99 1.28 -4.94
CA TYR A 293 -9.10 1.81 -3.92
C TYR A 293 -9.73 1.92 -2.54
N THR A 294 -11.01 2.31 -2.45
CA THR A 294 -11.72 2.43 -1.17
C THR A 294 -12.35 1.11 -0.70
N THR A 295 -12.53 0.16 -1.62
CA THR A 295 -13.24 -1.11 -1.41
C THR A 295 -14.67 -0.93 -0.85
N THR A 296 -15.30 0.21 -1.15
CA THR A 296 -16.67 0.57 -0.75
C THR A 296 -17.57 0.79 -1.97
N GLN A 297 -18.86 1.02 -1.72
CA GLN A 297 -19.84 1.40 -2.74
C GLN A 297 -20.17 2.91 -2.70
N MET A 298 -19.34 3.71 -2.02
CA MET A 298 -19.57 5.16 -1.93
C MET A 298 -19.44 5.83 -3.29
N THR A 299 -20.32 6.80 -3.55
CA THR A 299 -20.20 7.66 -4.73
C THR A 299 -19.20 8.78 -4.50
N ALA A 300 -18.68 9.38 -5.58
CA ALA A 300 -17.80 10.54 -5.49
C ALA A 300 -18.43 11.71 -4.71
N ASP A 301 -19.74 11.94 -4.87
CA ASP A 301 -20.46 13.00 -4.14
C ASP A 301 -20.53 12.71 -2.65
N GLN A 302 -20.82 11.49 -2.25
CA GLN A 302 -20.80 11.08 -0.83
C GLN A 302 -19.41 11.28 -0.21
N ILE A 303 -18.35 10.90 -0.93
CA ILE A 303 -16.95 11.06 -0.49
C ILE A 303 -16.58 12.55 -0.39
N HIS A 304 -16.99 13.36 -1.37
CA HIS A 304 -16.75 14.80 -1.35
C HIS A 304 -17.39 15.49 -0.13
N GLN A 305 -18.66 15.21 0.14
CA GLN A 305 -19.37 15.76 1.30
C GLN A 305 -18.77 15.28 2.63
N LEU A 306 -18.38 14.00 2.71
CA LEU A 306 -17.66 13.46 3.85
C LEU A 306 -16.34 14.20 4.05
N GLY A 307 -15.59 14.46 2.97
CA GLY A 307 -14.34 15.23 3.01
C GLY A 307 -14.55 16.63 3.56
N LEU A 308 -15.54 17.37 3.07
CA LEU A 308 -15.87 18.71 3.57
C LEU A 308 -16.21 18.69 5.06
N SER A 309 -16.98 17.72 5.53
CA SER A 309 -17.35 17.61 6.94
C SER A 309 -16.15 17.28 7.83
N GLU A 310 -15.24 16.39 7.37
CA GLU A 310 -14.03 16.04 8.11
C GLU A 310 -13.03 17.21 8.16
N VAL A 311 -12.85 17.95 7.06
CA VAL A 311 -12.03 19.18 7.05
C VAL A 311 -12.56 20.17 8.08
N ALA A 312 -13.85 20.44 8.09
CA ALA A 312 -14.46 21.37 9.07
C ALA A 312 -14.28 20.89 10.52
N ARG A 313 -14.46 19.59 10.78
CA ARG A 313 -14.23 18.99 12.11
C ARG A 313 -12.80 19.18 12.58
N ILE A 314 -11.83 18.87 11.70
CA ILE A 314 -10.41 18.92 12.06
C ILE A 314 -9.96 20.38 12.26
N LEU A 315 -10.40 21.33 11.41
CA LEU A 315 -10.13 22.76 11.62
C LEU A 315 -10.59 23.22 13.00
N SER A 316 -11.78 22.78 13.44
CA SER A 316 -12.29 23.10 14.78
C SER A 316 -11.40 22.54 15.90
N GLU A 317 -10.83 21.34 15.73
CA GLU A 317 -9.88 20.77 16.70
C GLU A 317 -8.54 21.50 16.68
N MET A 318 -8.04 21.88 15.50
CA MET A 318 -6.81 22.64 15.34
C MET A 318 -6.91 24.04 16.00
N GLU A 319 -8.08 24.69 15.90
CA GLU A 319 -8.33 25.97 16.55
C GLU A 319 -8.21 25.85 18.07
N LYS A 320 -8.74 24.78 18.67
CA LYS A 320 -8.60 24.52 20.12
C LYS A 320 -7.15 24.34 20.53
N VAL A 321 -6.34 23.67 19.71
CA VAL A 321 -4.89 23.52 19.99
C VAL A 321 -4.18 24.86 19.89
N LYS A 322 -4.49 25.68 18.88
CA LYS A 322 -3.97 27.05 18.74
C LYS A 322 -4.25 27.89 19.98
N GLU A 323 -5.50 27.84 20.50
CA GLU A 323 -5.89 28.52 21.73
C GLU A 323 -5.12 27.98 22.95
N GLN A 324 -4.97 26.64 23.06
CA GLN A 324 -4.25 25.98 24.14
C GLN A 324 -2.79 26.40 24.23
N VAL A 325 -2.11 26.61 23.10
CA VAL A 325 -0.71 27.08 23.07
C VAL A 325 -0.60 28.61 23.22
N GLY A 326 -1.73 29.32 23.28
CA GLY A 326 -1.80 30.76 23.48
C GLY A 326 -1.48 31.62 22.25
N PHE A 327 -1.51 31.03 21.03
CA PHE A 327 -1.28 31.78 19.79
C PHE A 327 -2.46 32.72 19.50
N LYS A 328 -2.19 34.00 19.19
CA LYS A 328 -3.23 35.06 19.07
C LYS A 328 -3.66 35.37 17.64
N GLY A 329 -2.95 34.82 16.65
CA GLY A 329 -3.28 35.01 15.22
C GLY A 329 -4.41 34.12 14.73
N SER A 330 -4.73 34.23 13.45
CA SER A 330 -5.59 33.29 12.72
C SER A 330 -4.99 31.87 12.68
N LEU A 331 -5.81 30.87 12.35
CA LEU A 331 -5.32 29.51 12.19
C LEU A 331 -4.28 29.40 11.04
N LYS A 332 -4.45 30.19 9.99
CA LYS A 332 -3.48 30.26 8.87
C LYS A 332 -2.12 30.80 9.32
N GLU A 333 -2.11 31.86 10.11
CA GLU A 333 -0.88 32.39 10.71
C GLU A 333 -0.25 31.39 11.69
N PHE A 334 -1.05 30.57 12.36
CA PHE A 334 -0.55 29.49 13.20
C PHE A 334 0.09 28.38 12.38
N PHE A 335 -0.46 28.03 11.21
CA PHE A 335 0.19 27.11 10.26
C PHE A 335 1.57 27.62 9.82
N ASP A 336 1.68 28.92 9.53
CA ASP A 336 2.94 29.56 9.16
C ASP A 336 3.95 29.55 10.32
N ASP A 337 3.48 29.83 11.56
CA ASP A 337 4.31 29.74 12.75
C ASP A 337 4.83 28.31 12.94
N VAL A 338 3.97 27.30 12.95
CA VAL A 338 4.37 25.90 13.15
C VAL A 338 5.42 25.47 12.12
N ARG A 339 5.27 25.87 10.85
CA ARG A 339 6.25 25.54 9.79
C ARG A 339 7.62 26.19 9.99
N SER A 340 7.67 27.39 10.55
CA SER A 340 8.89 28.20 10.66
C SER A 340 9.49 28.26 12.07
N ASN A 341 8.79 27.77 13.08
CA ASN A 341 9.15 27.87 14.48
C ASN A 341 10.41 27.05 14.81
N LYS A 342 11.49 27.74 15.09
CA LYS A 342 12.79 27.11 15.41
C LYS A 342 12.77 26.24 16.66
N LYS A 343 11.83 26.43 17.57
CA LYS A 343 11.65 25.55 18.74
C LYS A 343 11.19 24.15 18.35
N LEU A 344 10.52 24.02 17.20
CA LEU A 344 10.09 22.74 16.62
C LEU A 344 11.14 22.12 15.70
N MET A 345 12.33 22.74 15.58
CA MET A 345 13.47 22.27 14.80
C MET A 345 14.71 22.11 15.69
N PRO A 346 14.68 21.22 16.71
CA PRO A 346 15.71 21.19 17.75
C PRO A 346 16.99 20.46 17.34
N TYR A 347 17.01 19.79 16.19
CA TYR A 347 18.08 18.87 15.80
C TYR A 347 19.10 19.51 14.86
N THR A 348 20.33 18.99 14.90
CA THR A 348 21.43 19.42 14.03
C THR A 348 22.05 18.26 13.25
N THR A 349 21.70 17.02 13.61
CA THR A 349 22.23 15.82 12.93
C THR A 349 21.12 14.81 12.65
N PRO A 350 21.20 14.04 11.57
CA PRO A 350 20.25 12.97 11.27
C PRO A 350 20.12 11.94 12.39
N LYS A 351 21.21 11.65 13.10
CA LYS A 351 21.20 10.69 14.20
C LYS A 351 20.23 11.12 15.33
N GLN A 352 20.17 12.40 15.66
CA GLN A 352 19.25 12.89 16.70
C GLN A 352 17.79 12.64 16.33
N ILE A 353 17.43 12.74 15.05
CA ILE A 353 16.08 12.46 14.55
C ILE A 353 15.77 10.97 14.65
N ILE A 354 16.70 10.11 14.23
CA ILE A 354 16.55 8.65 14.39
C ILE A 354 16.42 8.26 15.87
N ASP A 355 17.23 8.86 16.75
CA ASP A 355 17.18 8.63 18.20
C ASP A 355 15.83 9.08 18.78
N ASN A 356 15.24 10.17 18.27
CA ASN A 356 13.90 10.62 18.68
C ASN A 356 12.83 9.59 18.36
N PHE A 357 12.81 9.01 17.15
CA PHE A 357 11.87 7.94 16.81
C PHE A 357 12.04 6.70 17.71
N ASN A 358 13.28 6.33 18.04
CA ASN A 358 13.54 5.26 19.00
C ASN A 358 13.06 5.60 20.41
N ALA A 359 13.16 6.86 20.84
CA ALA A 359 12.64 7.33 22.13
C ALA A 359 11.11 7.31 22.17
N ILE A 360 10.43 7.70 21.08
CA ILE A 360 8.96 7.57 20.93
C ILE A 360 8.55 6.10 21.09
N HIS A 361 9.25 5.17 20.42
CA HIS A 361 9.01 3.74 20.60
C HIS A 361 9.15 3.30 22.06
N ALA A 362 10.25 3.67 22.70
CA ALA A 362 10.51 3.31 24.10
C ALA A 362 9.41 3.84 25.05
N LYS A 363 8.93 5.09 24.84
CA LYS A 363 7.87 5.73 25.61
C LYS A 363 6.54 4.97 25.51
N MET A 364 6.14 4.59 24.29
CA MET A 364 4.83 3.97 24.06
C MET A 364 4.80 2.44 24.27
N LYS A 365 5.92 1.76 24.13
CA LYS A 365 6.02 0.29 24.18
C LYS A 365 5.34 -0.36 25.39
N PRO A 366 5.45 0.16 26.64
CA PRO A 366 4.75 -0.42 27.79
C PRO A 366 3.23 -0.36 27.69
N GLN A 367 2.67 0.55 26.89
CA GLN A 367 1.24 0.76 26.73
C GLN A 367 0.63 -0.16 25.68
N LEU A 368 1.41 -0.71 24.74
CA LEU A 368 0.92 -1.54 23.64
C LEU A 368 0.05 -2.69 24.13
N LYS A 369 0.43 -3.37 25.22
CA LYS A 369 -0.32 -4.49 25.79
C LYS A 369 -1.74 -4.14 26.25
N LYS A 370 -2.06 -2.86 26.41
CA LYS A 370 -3.41 -2.40 26.74
C LYS A 370 -4.35 -2.42 25.55
N LEU A 371 -3.80 -2.27 24.34
CA LEU A 371 -4.55 -2.15 23.10
C LEU A 371 -4.41 -3.37 22.19
N PHE A 372 -3.34 -4.15 22.32
CA PHE A 372 -3.01 -5.23 21.39
C PHE A 372 -2.75 -6.55 22.12
N GLY A 373 -3.42 -7.62 21.66
CA GLY A 373 -3.20 -8.98 22.14
C GLY A 373 -1.99 -9.63 21.44
N ASN A 374 -1.96 -9.59 20.13
CA ASN A 374 -0.89 -10.13 19.30
C ASN A 374 0.19 -9.08 18.99
N LYS A 375 1.42 -9.50 18.78
CA LYS A 375 2.53 -8.65 18.38
C LYS A 375 3.37 -9.33 17.30
N PRO A 376 3.91 -8.58 16.31
CA PRO A 376 4.80 -9.16 15.33
C PRO A 376 6.11 -9.64 15.96
N LYS A 377 6.70 -10.68 15.37
CA LYS A 377 8.02 -11.22 15.72
C LYS A 377 9.13 -10.55 14.92
N THR A 378 8.81 -10.17 13.67
CA THR A 378 9.73 -9.49 12.77
C THR A 378 10.23 -8.19 13.40
N PRO A 379 11.55 -7.98 13.52
CA PRO A 379 12.09 -6.73 14.01
C PRO A 379 11.96 -5.62 12.96
N PHE A 380 12.07 -4.35 13.42
CA PHE A 380 12.18 -3.21 12.53
C PHE A 380 13.29 -2.26 12.98
N VAL A 381 13.73 -1.42 12.05
CA VAL A 381 14.71 -0.37 12.29
C VAL A 381 14.23 0.93 11.67
N VAL A 382 14.61 2.06 12.27
CA VAL A 382 14.42 3.40 11.67
C VAL A 382 15.72 3.79 10.98
N LYS A 383 15.64 4.27 9.73
CA LYS A 383 16.80 4.70 8.94
C LYS A 383 16.52 6.03 8.23
N GLN A 384 17.57 6.80 8.03
CA GLN A 384 17.55 7.90 7.08
C GLN A 384 17.37 7.33 5.66
N THR A 385 16.55 8.01 4.85
CA THR A 385 16.41 7.69 3.42
C THR A 385 17.76 7.88 2.71
N GLU A 386 18.05 7.03 1.75
CA GLU A 386 19.33 7.07 1.01
C GLU A 386 19.46 8.40 0.24
N LYS A 387 20.65 9.00 0.27
CA LYS A 387 20.92 10.35 -0.27
C LYS A 387 20.47 10.55 -1.72
N PHE A 388 20.57 9.51 -2.56
CA PHE A 388 20.25 9.63 -3.98
C PHE A 388 18.76 9.88 -4.25
N ARG A 389 17.86 9.50 -3.32
CA ARG A 389 16.40 9.69 -3.44
C ARG A 389 15.81 10.59 -2.35
N GLU A 390 16.59 10.98 -1.36
CA GLU A 390 16.13 11.67 -0.15
C GLU A 390 15.40 12.99 -0.44
N ALA A 391 15.87 13.75 -1.42
CA ALA A 391 15.29 15.05 -1.77
C ALA A 391 13.85 14.98 -2.33
N SER A 392 13.44 13.82 -2.81
CA SER A 392 12.11 13.60 -3.41
C SER A 392 11.28 12.53 -2.69
N ALA A 393 11.85 11.88 -1.67
CA ALA A 393 11.18 10.83 -0.93
C ALA A 393 10.24 11.41 0.15
N SER A 394 9.14 10.72 0.40
CA SER A 394 8.37 10.84 1.64
C SER A 394 8.88 9.80 2.65
N ALA A 395 8.50 9.95 3.91
CA ALA A 395 8.65 8.89 4.88
C ALA A 395 7.87 7.65 4.41
N GLU A 396 8.43 6.46 4.63
CA GLU A 396 7.84 5.20 4.16
C GLU A 396 8.27 4.00 5.01
N TYR A 397 7.43 2.99 5.08
CA TYR A 397 7.78 1.70 5.64
C TYR A 397 8.02 0.66 4.54
N ASN A 398 9.18 0.01 4.57
CA ASN A 398 9.51 -1.12 3.71
C ASN A 398 9.48 -2.43 4.52
N ALA A 399 8.64 -3.36 4.09
CA ALA A 399 8.43 -4.63 4.78
C ALA A 399 9.70 -5.48 4.93
N GLY A 400 9.78 -6.23 6.01
CA GLY A 400 10.76 -7.29 6.18
C GLY A 400 10.58 -8.39 5.14
N SER A 401 11.59 -9.27 5.01
CA SER A 401 11.48 -10.43 4.11
C SER A 401 10.55 -11.49 4.71
N LEU A 402 9.83 -12.24 3.84
CA LEU A 402 8.94 -13.31 4.26
C LEU A 402 9.65 -14.44 5.03
N ASP A 403 10.94 -14.64 4.77
CA ASP A 403 11.79 -15.62 5.48
C ASP A 403 12.33 -15.10 6.83
N GLY A 404 12.01 -13.85 7.21
CA GLY A 404 12.43 -13.22 8.46
C GLY A 404 13.91 -12.83 8.54
N THR A 405 14.69 -12.98 7.46
CA THR A 405 16.13 -12.69 7.47
C THR A 405 16.46 -11.21 7.39
N ARG A 406 15.53 -10.39 6.85
CA ARG A 406 15.66 -8.93 6.75
C ARG A 406 14.60 -8.24 7.60
N PRO A 407 14.96 -7.28 8.48
CA PRO A 407 14.00 -6.52 9.26
C PRO A 407 13.14 -5.61 8.36
N GLY A 408 11.99 -5.19 8.88
CA GLY A 408 11.26 -4.04 8.34
C GLY A 408 12.06 -2.75 8.53
N VAL A 409 11.90 -1.79 7.64
CA VAL A 409 12.62 -0.52 7.71
C VAL A 409 11.63 0.63 7.57
N PHE A 410 11.57 1.47 8.60
CA PHE A 410 10.97 2.79 8.51
C PHE A 410 12.03 3.78 8.01
N TYR A 411 11.86 4.30 6.79
CA TYR A 411 12.69 5.33 6.21
C TYR A 411 12.12 6.72 6.44
N THR A 412 12.97 7.65 6.88
CA THR A 412 12.62 9.07 7.02
C THR A 412 13.62 9.93 6.24
N PRO A 413 13.16 10.80 5.33
CA PRO A 413 14.04 11.73 4.62
C PRO A 413 14.52 12.84 5.56
N ILE A 414 15.84 13.10 5.59
CA ILE A 414 16.46 14.12 6.43
C ILE A 414 17.48 14.91 5.58
N PRO A 415 17.04 15.63 4.55
CA PRO A 415 17.96 16.37 3.67
C PRO A 415 18.75 17.45 4.43
N ASP A 416 18.15 18.04 5.45
CA ASP A 416 18.76 19.04 6.33
C ASP A 416 18.19 18.91 7.75
N ALA A 417 18.96 18.30 8.65
CA ALA A 417 18.52 18.08 10.03
C ALA A 417 18.20 19.38 10.78
N THR A 418 18.83 20.50 10.41
CA THR A 418 18.59 21.81 11.06
C THR A 418 17.26 22.46 10.69
N LYS A 419 16.60 21.92 9.66
CA LYS A 419 15.27 22.34 9.18
C LYS A 419 14.20 21.27 9.44
N TYR A 420 14.58 20.15 10.04
CA TYR A 420 13.63 19.08 10.35
C TYR A 420 12.69 19.51 11.48
N ASN A 421 11.39 19.52 11.17
CA ASN A 421 10.35 19.91 12.11
C ASN A 421 9.74 18.68 12.77
N VAL A 422 9.76 18.61 14.09
CA VAL A 422 9.39 17.42 14.89
C VAL A 422 7.91 17.32 15.22
N PHE A 423 7.09 18.32 14.88
CA PHE A 423 5.71 18.45 15.40
C PHE A 423 4.79 17.28 15.04
N SER A 424 5.13 16.47 14.04
CA SER A 424 4.34 15.30 13.61
C SER A 424 5.02 13.95 13.89
N ASP A 425 6.18 13.93 14.56
CA ASP A 425 6.99 12.72 14.72
C ASP A 425 6.26 11.58 15.45
N GLU A 426 5.49 11.90 16.51
CA GLU A 426 4.74 10.87 17.24
C GLU A 426 3.66 10.22 16.33
N ALA A 427 2.96 11.02 15.52
CA ALA A 427 1.95 10.50 14.57
C ALA A 427 2.60 9.72 13.42
N LEU A 428 3.69 10.23 12.87
CA LEU A 428 4.44 9.58 11.80
C LEU A 428 4.99 8.22 12.25
N PHE A 429 5.52 8.14 13.47
CA PHE A 429 5.98 6.88 14.05
C PHE A 429 4.85 5.85 14.18
N LEU A 430 3.67 6.30 14.64
CA LEU A 430 2.49 5.43 14.75
C LEU A 430 2.02 4.92 13.38
N HIS A 431 2.14 5.74 12.34
CA HIS A 431 1.77 5.39 10.97
C HIS A 431 2.72 4.35 10.37
N GLU A 432 4.01 4.65 10.32
CA GLU A 432 4.99 3.85 9.59
C GLU A 432 5.47 2.62 10.37
N ALA A 433 5.61 2.77 11.70
CA ALA A 433 6.19 1.73 12.54
C ALA A 433 5.13 0.97 13.35
N ILE A 434 5.01 1.26 14.64
CA ILE A 434 4.18 0.54 15.61
C ILE A 434 3.14 1.48 16.21
N PRO A 435 1.84 1.11 16.13
CA PRO A 435 1.26 -0.13 15.62
C PRO A 435 0.77 -0.06 14.15
N GLY A 436 1.32 0.82 13.33
CA GLY A 436 0.92 1.06 11.93
C GLY A 436 1.39 0.00 10.94
N HIS A 437 2.02 0.45 9.85
CA HIS A 437 2.39 -0.41 8.72
C HIS A 437 3.25 -1.60 9.11
N HIS A 438 4.34 -1.38 9.87
CA HIS A 438 5.19 -2.50 10.31
C HIS A 438 4.37 -3.57 11.05
N TYR A 439 3.54 -3.14 11.99
CA TYR A 439 2.76 -4.05 12.81
C TYR A 439 1.77 -4.89 11.99
N GLN A 440 0.97 -4.22 11.16
CA GLN A 440 -0.05 -4.86 10.32
C GLN A 440 0.55 -5.80 9.28
N ILE A 441 1.58 -5.35 8.56
CA ILE A 441 2.19 -6.12 7.46
C ILE A 441 2.93 -7.34 8.03
N SER A 442 3.70 -7.16 9.12
CA SER A 442 4.41 -8.27 9.75
C SER A 442 3.48 -9.34 10.28
N LEU A 443 2.38 -8.97 10.97
CA LEU A 443 1.37 -9.95 11.41
C LEU A 443 0.75 -10.71 10.24
N THR A 444 0.50 -10.03 9.11
CA THR A 444 -0.01 -10.69 7.89
C THR A 444 1.00 -11.69 7.33
N GLN A 445 2.28 -11.30 7.22
CA GLN A 445 3.33 -12.16 6.69
C GLN A 445 3.63 -13.37 7.59
N GLU A 446 3.56 -13.19 8.91
CA GLU A 446 3.80 -14.22 9.91
C GLU A 446 2.65 -15.23 10.08
N ASN A 447 1.46 -14.90 9.57
CA ASN A 447 0.30 -15.76 9.71
C ASN A 447 0.39 -17.00 8.80
N GLN A 448 0.63 -18.17 9.41
CA GLN A 448 0.78 -19.45 8.70
C GLN A 448 -0.55 -20.02 8.18
N ASP A 449 -1.69 -19.50 8.64
CA ASP A 449 -3.00 -19.94 8.19
C ASP A 449 -3.46 -19.25 6.90
N LEU A 450 -2.79 -18.17 6.51
CA LEU A 450 -3.07 -17.47 5.26
C LEU A 450 -2.40 -18.17 4.06
N PRO A 451 -3.12 -18.35 2.95
CA PRO A 451 -2.52 -18.81 1.71
C PRO A 451 -1.56 -17.75 1.16
N GLU A 452 -0.53 -18.19 0.42
CA GLU A 452 0.59 -17.33 -0.03
C GLU A 452 0.11 -16.07 -0.77
N PHE A 453 -0.90 -16.18 -1.64
CA PHE A 453 -1.40 -15.02 -2.38
C PHE A 453 -1.94 -13.90 -1.46
N ARG A 454 -2.37 -14.22 -0.23
CA ARG A 454 -2.89 -13.27 0.73
C ARG A 454 -1.83 -12.57 1.56
N LYS A 455 -0.64 -13.15 1.69
CA LYS A 455 0.47 -12.58 2.48
C LYS A 455 1.06 -11.31 1.87
N THR A 456 0.91 -11.13 0.56
CA THR A 456 1.43 -9.99 -0.20
C THR A 456 0.35 -9.10 -0.79
N LEU A 457 -0.94 -9.38 -0.53
CA LEU A 457 -2.03 -8.52 -0.98
C LEU A 457 -2.03 -7.19 -0.26
N TRP A 458 -2.33 -6.15 -1.04
CA TRP A 458 -2.50 -4.80 -0.53
C TRP A 458 -3.81 -4.19 -1.02
N TYR A 459 -4.72 -3.92 -0.09
CA TYR A 459 -5.88 -3.07 -0.30
C TYR A 459 -5.62 -1.75 0.40
N SER A 460 -5.47 -0.68 -0.39
CA SER A 460 -5.04 0.63 0.12
C SER A 460 -5.92 1.13 1.26
N ALA A 461 -7.25 0.99 1.15
CA ALA A 461 -8.16 1.42 2.20
C ALA A 461 -7.99 0.64 3.52
N TYR A 462 -7.57 -0.62 3.47
CA TYR A 462 -7.29 -1.38 4.68
C TYR A 462 -5.93 -0.99 5.28
N GLY A 463 -4.85 -1.04 4.49
CA GLY A 463 -3.50 -0.80 5.01
C GLY A 463 -3.27 0.65 5.43
N GLU A 464 -3.61 1.61 4.56
CA GLU A 464 -3.49 3.03 4.86
C GLU A 464 -4.53 3.50 5.90
N GLY A 465 -5.75 2.93 5.80
CA GLY A 465 -6.80 3.19 6.80
C GLY A 465 -6.42 2.70 8.18
N TRP A 466 -5.76 1.54 8.30
CA TRP A 466 -5.20 1.05 9.55
C TRP A 466 -4.11 1.99 10.08
N ALA A 467 -3.12 2.34 9.26
CA ALA A 467 -2.04 3.22 9.66
C ALA A 467 -2.56 4.59 10.15
N LEU A 468 -3.50 5.20 9.41
CA LEU A 468 -4.13 6.46 9.81
C LEU A 468 -5.02 6.30 11.06
N TYR A 469 -5.66 5.13 11.25
CA TYR A 469 -6.39 4.83 12.49
C TYR A 469 -5.44 4.77 13.69
N THR A 470 -4.25 4.21 13.52
CA THR A 470 -3.29 4.10 14.63
C THR A 470 -2.73 5.43 15.10
N GLU A 471 -2.67 6.44 14.24
CA GLU A 471 -2.32 7.81 14.63
C GLU A 471 -3.27 8.34 15.71
N ASN A 472 -4.57 8.03 15.63
CA ASN A 472 -5.54 8.45 16.64
C ASN A 472 -5.39 7.71 17.98
N LEU A 473 -4.63 6.62 18.05
CA LEU A 473 -4.38 5.89 19.31
C LEU A 473 -3.30 6.53 20.17
N GLY A 474 -2.64 7.60 19.73
CA GLY A 474 -1.49 8.18 20.40
C GLY A 474 -1.77 8.54 21.87
N LYS A 475 -2.89 9.15 22.20
CA LYS A 475 -3.27 9.44 23.60
C LYS A 475 -3.43 8.19 24.44
N GLU A 476 -4.02 7.11 23.88
CA GLU A 476 -4.17 5.81 24.55
C GLU A 476 -2.82 5.12 24.76
N LEU A 477 -1.82 5.45 23.94
CA LEU A 477 -0.44 4.97 23.98
C LEU A 477 0.51 5.88 24.79
N GLY A 478 -0.01 6.95 25.44
CA GLY A 478 0.77 7.87 26.24
C GLY A 478 1.59 8.90 25.45
N LEU A 479 1.21 9.12 24.19
CA LEU A 479 1.75 10.13 23.29
C LEU A 479 0.85 11.38 23.25
N TYR A 480 1.23 12.39 22.49
CA TYR A 480 0.51 13.68 22.32
C TYR A 480 0.32 14.44 23.64
N THR A 481 1.28 14.32 24.54
CA THR A 481 1.33 15.12 25.78
C THR A 481 1.75 16.56 25.51
N ASP A 482 2.50 16.78 24.41
CA ASP A 482 2.79 18.09 23.85
C ASP A 482 1.67 18.48 22.87
N PRO A 483 1.02 19.66 23.03
CA PRO A 483 -0.01 20.14 22.12
C PRO A 483 0.47 20.23 20.66
N TYR A 484 1.74 20.52 20.40
CA TYR A 484 2.28 20.54 19.04
C TYR A 484 2.32 19.14 18.40
N GLN A 485 2.62 18.08 19.16
CA GLN A 485 2.52 16.71 18.65
C GLN A 485 1.07 16.31 18.32
N TYR A 486 0.11 16.76 19.14
CA TYR A 486 -1.31 16.55 18.84
C TYR A 486 -1.75 17.36 17.61
N PHE A 487 -1.25 18.59 17.46
CA PHE A 487 -1.46 19.38 16.24
C PHE A 487 -0.88 18.71 15.01
N GLY A 488 0.29 18.08 15.14
CA GLY A 488 0.91 17.30 14.06
C GLY A 488 0.05 16.12 13.61
N MET A 489 -0.54 15.37 14.56
CA MET A 489 -1.50 14.31 14.25
C MET A 489 -2.73 14.87 13.51
N LEU A 490 -3.28 16.00 13.98
CA LEU A 490 -4.39 16.67 13.30
C LEU A 490 -4.00 17.13 11.88
N GLY A 491 -2.75 17.60 11.68
CA GLY A 491 -2.21 17.97 10.38
C GLY A 491 -2.14 16.78 9.43
N MET A 492 -1.63 15.64 9.89
CA MET A 492 -1.62 14.40 9.10
C MET A 492 -3.05 13.92 8.78
N GLU A 493 -3.98 14.01 9.73
CA GLU A 493 -5.39 13.66 9.49
C GLU A 493 -6.05 14.65 8.50
N MET A 494 -5.77 15.98 8.63
CA MET A 494 -6.26 17.01 7.73
C MET A 494 -5.82 16.78 6.29
N HIS A 495 -4.54 16.52 6.07
CA HIS A 495 -4.01 16.21 4.75
C HIS A 495 -4.79 15.07 4.07
N ARG A 496 -5.16 14.02 4.82
CA ARG A 496 -5.95 12.89 4.31
C ARG A 496 -7.44 13.23 4.14
N ALA A 497 -7.99 14.17 4.91
CA ALA A 497 -9.35 14.66 4.71
C ALA A 497 -9.46 15.56 3.46
N ILE A 498 -8.50 16.43 3.23
CA ILE A 498 -8.41 17.28 2.03
C ILE A 498 -8.40 16.44 0.75
N ARG A 499 -7.70 15.28 0.76
CA ARG A 499 -7.69 14.35 -0.38
C ARG A 499 -9.09 13.96 -0.84
N LEU A 500 -10.04 13.73 0.08
CA LEU A 500 -11.43 13.40 -0.26
C LEU A 500 -12.10 14.52 -1.07
N VAL A 501 -11.78 15.77 -0.76
CA VAL A 501 -12.36 16.95 -1.39
C VAL A 501 -11.72 17.24 -2.75
N VAL A 502 -10.39 17.28 -2.81
CA VAL A 502 -9.67 17.71 -4.01
C VAL A 502 -9.66 16.63 -5.10
N ASP A 503 -9.50 15.35 -4.76
CA ASP A 503 -9.53 14.24 -5.72
C ASP A 503 -10.92 14.17 -6.40
N THR A 504 -12.00 14.11 -5.62
CA THR A 504 -13.37 14.12 -6.15
C THR A 504 -13.70 15.43 -6.86
N GLY A 505 -13.19 16.55 -6.36
CA GLY A 505 -13.35 17.88 -6.96
C GLY A 505 -12.78 17.95 -8.38
N MET A 506 -11.55 17.46 -8.57
CA MET A 506 -10.91 17.43 -9.88
C MET A 506 -11.58 16.43 -10.83
N HIS A 507 -11.90 15.23 -10.36
CA HIS A 507 -12.33 14.12 -11.22
C HIS A 507 -13.83 14.08 -11.51
N THR A 508 -14.67 14.88 -10.79
CA THR A 508 -16.12 14.89 -11.01
C THR A 508 -16.78 16.26 -11.00
N LYS A 509 -16.09 17.31 -10.51
CA LYS A 509 -16.67 18.65 -10.33
C LYS A 509 -15.93 19.73 -11.15
N GLY A 510 -15.06 19.32 -12.07
CA GLY A 510 -14.33 20.21 -12.96
C GLY A 510 -13.36 21.16 -12.25
N TRP A 511 -12.85 20.82 -11.07
CA TRP A 511 -11.86 21.65 -10.42
C TRP A 511 -10.56 21.64 -11.24
N SER A 512 -9.98 22.84 -11.42
CA SER A 512 -8.64 22.94 -11.97
C SER A 512 -7.60 22.50 -10.94
N ARG A 513 -6.41 22.21 -11.43
CA ARG A 513 -5.21 21.95 -10.62
C ARG A 513 -4.97 23.08 -9.61
N GLU A 514 -5.06 24.32 -10.07
CA GLU A 514 -4.83 25.52 -9.28
C GLU A 514 -5.87 25.68 -8.18
N LYS A 515 -7.16 25.38 -8.46
CA LYS A 515 -8.21 25.40 -7.45
C LYS A 515 -7.95 24.35 -6.37
N ALA A 516 -7.51 23.16 -6.74
CA ALA A 516 -7.19 22.10 -5.78
C ALA A 516 -5.97 22.47 -4.91
N ILE A 517 -4.93 23.07 -5.51
CA ILE A 517 -3.74 23.59 -4.79
C ILE A 517 -4.18 24.67 -3.80
N GLN A 518 -4.99 25.66 -4.24
CA GLN A 518 -5.44 26.75 -3.37
C GLN A 518 -6.27 26.22 -2.19
N TYR A 519 -7.16 25.23 -2.43
CA TYR A 519 -7.93 24.62 -1.36
C TYR A 519 -7.04 23.96 -0.30
N SER A 520 -5.98 23.27 -0.71
CA SER A 520 -4.99 22.71 0.23
C SER A 520 -4.25 23.80 1.00
N LEU A 521 -3.73 24.84 0.31
CA LEU A 521 -3.03 25.96 0.94
C LEU A 521 -3.86 26.70 2.00
N ASP A 522 -5.17 26.73 1.81
CA ASP A 522 -6.09 27.42 2.73
C ASP A 522 -6.42 26.58 3.97
N ASN A 523 -6.22 25.24 3.93
CA ASN A 523 -6.72 24.34 4.97
C ASN A 523 -5.66 23.48 5.67
N GLU A 524 -4.40 23.50 5.23
CA GLU A 524 -3.35 22.68 5.87
C GLU A 524 -2.00 23.42 6.03
N ALA A 525 -1.17 22.92 6.93
CA ALA A 525 0.13 23.52 7.25
C ALA A 525 1.26 23.03 6.33
N GLU A 526 0.96 22.30 5.23
CA GLU A 526 1.96 21.81 4.28
C GLU A 526 2.59 22.92 3.44
N GLY A 527 3.81 22.69 2.96
CA GLY A 527 4.51 23.61 2.05
C GLY A 527 3.94 23.54 0.63
N GLU A 528 3.93 24.68 -0.08
CA GLU A 528 3.37 24.76 -1.44
C GLU A 528 3.95 23.73 -2.42
N ALA A 529 5.26 23.48 -2.38
CA ALA A 529 5.90 22.50 -3.25
C ALA A 529 5.40 21.07 -3.00
N SER A 530 5.16 20.70 -1.73
CA SER A 530 4.57 19.43 -1.32
C SER A 530 3.13 19.32 -1.82
N ILE A 531 2.33 20.35 -1.60
CA ILE A 531 0.93 20.43 -2.06
C ILE A 531 0.84 20.27 -3.58
N ILE A 532 1.68 20.96 -4.35
CA ILE A 532 1.73 20.83 -5.81
C ILE A 532 2.03 19.39 -6.22
N SER A 533 3.00 18.76 -5.60
CA SER A 533 3.37 17.37 -5.88
C SER A 533 2.21 16.40 -5.58
N GLU A 534 1.53 16.60 -4.46
CA GLU A 534 0.39 15.77 -4.04
C GLU A 534 -0.82 15.96 -4.98
N ILE A 535 -1.19 17.18 -5.35
CA ILE A 535 -2.28 17.42 -6.29
C ILE A 535 -1.97 16.78 -7.66
N GLU A 536 -0.76 16.92 -8.16
CA GLU A 536 -0.33 16.27 -9.40
C GLU A 536 -0.29 14.74 -9.28
N ARG A 537 -0.03 14.20 -8.09
CA ARG A 537 -0.16 12.78 -7.78
C ARG A 537 -1.60 12.31 -7.93
N TYR A 538 -2.58 13.04 -7.38
CA TYR A 538 -4.00 12.67 -7.50
C TYR A 538 -4.48 12.73 -8.94
N MET A 539 -4.00 13.70 -9.74
CA MET A 539 -4.28 13.75 -11.18
C MET A 539 -3.73 12.52 -11.93
N ALA A 540 -2.57 12.00 -11.50
CA ALA A 540 -1.90 10.85 -12.12
C ALA A 540 -2.52 9.50 -11.72
N ASN A 541 -3.06 9.40 -10.50
CA ASN A 541 -3.64 8.18 -9.94
C ASN A 541 -4.99 8.46 -9.27
N PRO A 542 -6.05 8.66 -10.07
CA PRO A 542 -7.38 9.02 -9.60
C PRO A 542 -7.93 8.02 -8.58
N GLY A 543 -8.48 8.52 -7.48
CA GLY A 543 -9.16 7.72 -6.46
C GLY A 543 -8.26 7.05 -5.42
N GLN A 544 -6.94 6.90 -5.68
CA GLN A 544 -6.04 6.25 -4.71
C GLN A 544 -5.96 7.04 -3.40
N ALA A 545 -5.90 8.35 -3.49
CA ALA A 545 -5.77 9.23 -2.33
C ALA A 545 -6.97 9.16 -1.37
N LEU A 546 -8.13 8.72 -1.83
CA LEU A 546 -9.37 8.57 -1.04
C LEU A 546 -9.27 7.45 0.00
N SER A 547 -8.47 6.43 -0.29
CA SER A 547 -8.40 5.18 0.47
C SER A 547 -8.03 5.38 1.95
N TYR A 548 -7.09 6.29 2.23
CA TYR A 548 -6.58 6.59 3.58
C TYR A 548 -7.69 6.94 4.57
N LYS A 549 -8.39 8.03 4.27
CA LYS A 549 -9.40 8.57 5.17
C LYS A 549 -10.65 7.69 5.22
N ILE A 550 -11.08 7.13 4.08
CA ILE A 550 -12.21 6.19 4.03
C ILE A 550 -11.91 4.95 4.88
N GLY A 551 -10.71 4.40 4.79
CA GLY A 551 -10.30 3.26 5.60
C GLY A 551 -10.28 3.56 7.11
N GLN A 552 -9.67 4.68 7.50
CA GLN A 552 -9.65 5.14 8.90
C GLN A 552 -11.06 5.27 9.47
N LEU A 553 -11.95 5.96 8.74
CA LEU A 553 -13.31 6.21 9.20
C LEU A 553 -14.10 4.91 9.35
N LYS A 554 -13.94 3.95 8.42
CA LYS A 554 -14.59 2.64 8.52
C LYS A 554 -14.08 1.86 9.74
N ILE A 555 -12.78 1.82 10.01
CA ILE A 555 -12.24 1.12 11.18
C ILE A 555 -12.74 1.78 12.49
N ARG A 556 -12.78 3.12 12.54
CA ARG A 556 -13.35 3.86 13.69
C ARG A 556 -14.83 3.58 13.90
N GLU A 557 -15.61 3.56 12.82
CA GLU A 557 -17.04 3.20 12.84
C GLU A 557 -17.23 1.79 13.42
N LEU A 558 -16.47 0.81 12.93
CA LEU A 558 -16.54 -0.58 13.40
C LEU A 558 -16.15 -0.71 14.88
N ARG A 559 -15.11 0.02 15.33
CA ARG A 559 -14.74 0.09 16.76
C ARG A 559 -15.86 0.67 17.60
N ALA A 560 -16.44 1.77 17.18
CA ALA A 560 -17.53 2.43 17.90
C ALA A 560 -18.76 1.52 18.00
N LYS A 561 -19.14 0.88 16.89
CA LYS A 561 -20.23 -0.11 16.83
C LYS A 561 -19.99 -1.28 17.78
N ALA A 562 -18.80 -1.90 17.70
CA ALA A 562 -18.47 -3.01 18.58
C ALA A 562 -18.53 -2.62 20.06
N LYS A 563 -17.99 -1.46 20.42
CA LYS A 563 -18.04 -0.93 21.79
C LYS A 563 -19.48 -0.69 22.26
N GLN A 564 -20.33 -0.13 21.40
CA GLN A 564 -21.73 0.11 21.72
C GLN A 564 -22.54 -1.17 21.90
N GLU A 565 -22.36 -2.15 20.99
CA GLU A 565 -23.18 -3.36 20.95
C GLU A 565 -22.73 -4.42 21.99
N LEU A 566 -21.46 -4.48 22.35
CA LEU A 566 -20.90 -5.42 23.32
C LEU A 566 -20.85 -4.86 24.75
N GLY A 567 -20.91 -3.54 24.93
CA GLY A 567 -20.89 -2.92 26.27
C GLY A 567 -19.70 -3.41 27.12
N ALA A 568 -19.98 -4.02 28.26
CA ALA A 568 -18.97 -4.55 29.18
C ALA A 568 -18.17 -5.75 28.61
N LYS A 569 -18.64 -6.42 27.58
CA LYS A 569 -17.93 -7.52 26.91
C LYS A 569 -16.92 -7.04 25.86
N PHE A 570 -16.89 -5.73 25.55
CA PHE A 570 -15.96 -5.17 24.57
C PHE A 570 -14.53 -5.21 25.11
N ASP A 571 -13.64 -5.93 24.42
CA ASP A 571 -12.18 -5.87 24.61
C ASP A 571 -11.54 -5.27 23.36
N ILE A 572 -10.84 -4.13 23.54
CA ILE A 572 -10.14 -3.42 22.46
C ILE A 572 -9.04 -4.29 21.82
N ARG A 573 -8.39 -5.16 22.59
CA ARG A 573 -7.33 -6.06 22.10
C ARG A 573 -7.93 -7.08 21.14
N GLU A 574 -9.09 -7.62 21.50
CA GLU A 574 -9.79 -8.55 20.64
C GLU A 574 -10.33 -7.88 19.38
N PHE A 575 -10.86 -6.66 19.49
CA PHE A 575 -11.22 -5.88 18.30
C PHE A 575 -10.03 -5.72 17.33
N HIS A 576 -8.86 -5.35 17.84
CA HIS A 576 -7.66 -5.22 17.00
C HIS A 576 -7.19 -6.57 16.44
N ASN A 577 -7.31 -7.67 17.19
CA ASN A 577 -7.06 -9.02 16.68
C ASN A 577 -8.01 -9.32 15.52
N GLN A 578 -9.32 -9.07 15.68
CA GLN A 578 -10.32 -9.31 14.63
C GLN A 578 -10.02 -8.49 13.36
N VAL A 579 -9.49 -7.28 13.49
CA VAL A 579 -9.05 -6.49 12.33
C VAL A 579 -7.82 -7.11 11.66
N LEU A 580 -6.78 -7.49 12.42
CA LEU A 580 -5.44 -7.79 11.89
C LEU A 580 -5.21 -9.25 11.47
N GLU A 581 -5.82 -10.21 12.15
CA GLU A 581 -5.50 -11.65 11.97
C GLU A 581 -5.85 -12.21 10.59
N THR A 582 -6.79 -11.62 9.89
CA THR A 582 -7.18 -12.08 8.55
C THR A 582 -6.28 -11.55 7.43
N GLY A 583 -5.25 -10.76 7.76
CA GLY A 583 -4.46 -10.04 6.77
C GLY A 583 -5.26 -8.94 6.06
N CYS A 584 -4.67 -8.35 5.03
CA CYS A 584 -5.28 -7.26 4.27
C CYS A 584 -6.51 -7.76 3.47
N ILE A 585 -7.68 -7.13 3.66
CA ILE A 585 -8.95 -7.50 3.02
C ILE A 585 -9.75 -6.25 2.61
N PRO A 586 -10.69 -6.36 1.65
CA PRO A 586 -11.65 -5.30 1.37
C PRO A 586 -12.47 -4.90 2.62
N LEU A 587 -12.75 -3.60 2.78
CA LEU A 587 -13.45 -3.07 3.97
C LEU A 587 -14.84 -3.68 4.17
N ALA A 588 -15.55 -4.01 3.07
CA ALA A 588 -16.85 -4.69 3.17
C ALA A 588 -16.72 -6.09 3.81
N LEU A 589 -15.63 -6.81 3.52
CA LEU A 589 -15.35 -8.11 4.15
C LEU A 589 -14.92 -7.95 5.61
N LEU A 590 -14.17 -6.90 5.92
CA LEU A 590 -13.83 -6.55 7.31
C LEU A 590 -15.09 -6.25 8.12
N GLU A 591 -16.00 -5.43 7.59
CA GLU A 591 -17.28 -5.11 8.24
C GLU A 591 -18.10 -6.37 8.52
N ASN A 592 -18.22 -7.26 7.53
CA ASN A 592 -18.92 -8.53 7.72
C ASN A 592 -18.28 -9.39 8.81
N LYS A 593 -16.95 -9.46 8.87
CA LYS A 593 -16.23 -10.19 9.92
C LYS A 593 -16.50 -9.61 11.30
N ILE A 594 -16.37 -8.30 11.46
CA ILE A 594 -16.59 -7.63 12.74
C ILE A 594 -18.06 -7.81 13.20
N ASN A 595 -19.03 -7.71 12.28
CA ASN A 595 -20.44 -7.95 12.59
C ASN A 595 -20.69 -9.39 13.09
N LYS A 596 -20.09 -10.41 12.45
CA LYS A 596 -20.15 -11.80 12.91
C LYS A 596 -19.54 -11.98 14.31
N TRP A 597 -18.36 -11.38 14.53
CA TRP A 597 -17.70 -11.42 15.84
C TRP A 597 -18.57 -10.77 16.93
N ILE A 598 -19.17 -9.61 16.68
CA ILE A 598 -20.09 -8.95 17.61
C ILE A 598 -21.25 -9.89 17.98
N ILE A 599 -21.88 -10.52 16.98
CA ILE A 599 -23.01 -11.44 17.21
C ILE A 599 -22.56 -12.66 18.04
N ALA A 600 -21.40 -13.23 17.75
CA ALA A 600 -20.88 -14.39 18.48
C ALA A 600 -20.43 -14.07 19.92
N THR A 601 -20.15 -12.79 20.24
CA THR A 601 -19.67 -12.35 21.55
C THR A 601 -20.82 -11.88 22.47
N LYS A 602 -21.99 -11.48 21.92
CA LYS A 602 -23.20 -11.11 22.66
C LYS A 602 -23.72 -12.30 23.49
#